data_a0de7d05d11bdae9dbe991e8f4ebdf8a
#
_entry.id   a0de7d05d11bdae9dbe991e8f4ebdf8a
#
_cell.length_a   1.000
_cell.length_b   1.000
_cell.length_c   1.000
_cell.angle_alpha   90.00
_cell.angle_beta   90.00
_cell.angle_gamma   90.00
#
_symmetry.space_group_name_H-M   'P 1'
#
loop_
_entity.id
_entity.type
_entity.pdbx_description
1 polymer ?
#
loop_
_entity_poly.entity_id
_entity_poly.type
_entity_poly.pdbx_seq_one_letter_code
_entity_poly.pdbx_strand_id
1 'polypeptide(L)'
;MQRFVPMIGVAAVALTITALTACSAPPTIPVETVAAGRPTTSVLAPHPPPPRRAEIPPPAPSPQALWKYGHWRWNGLQYVWVPGHYAQRPSRTANWIPDYWEHGPEGWMWVEGQWTS
;
A
#
# COMPACT_ATOMS: atom_id res chain seq x y z
N MET A 1 -14.94 5.38 85.85
CA MET A 1 -15.01 4.81 85.29
C MET A 1 -15.11 5.07 83.97
N GLN A 2 -14.63 5.06 83.29
CA GLN A 2 -14.70 5.30 82.17
C GLN A 2 -14.28 4.54 81.21
N ARG A 3 -14.60 4.47 80.33
CA ARG A 3 -14.39 3.74 79.45
C ARG A 3 -14.22 4.19 78.30
N PHE A 4 -13.71 3.95 77.48
CA PHE A 4 -13.56 4.29 76.42
C PHE A 4 -13.39 3.59 75.43
N VAL A 5 -13.62 3.67 74.49
CA VAL A 5 -13.73 3.13 73.50
C VAL A 5 -13.01 3.47 72.46
N PRO A 6 -12.37 2.90 71.97
CA PRO A 6 -11.71 3.17 70.95
C PRO A 6 -12.25 2.84 69.78
N MET A 7 -12.25 3.22 69.06
CA MET A 7 -12.62 2.96 68.01
C MET A 7 -11.98 2.84 67.02
N ILE A 8 -12.05 2.45 66.25
CA ILE A 8 -12.06 2.35 65.27
C ILE A 8 -11.49 2.30 64.26
N GLY A 9 -11.21 1.69 63.62
CA GLY A 9 -10.69 1.39 62.65
C GLY A 9 -11.09 1.71 61.43
N VAL A 10 -10.61 2.31 60.89
CA VAL A 10 -11.00 2.59 59.76
C VAL A 10 -10.55 1.89 58.75
N ALA A 11 -11.14 1.41 58.07
CA ALA A 11 -10.76 0.66 57.03
C ALA A 11 -10.39 1.46 55.95
N ALA A 12 -9.35 1.46 55.65
CA ALA A 12 -8.95 2.12 54.56
C ALA A 12 -9.27 1.34 53.38
N VAL A 13 -10.00 1.82 52.67
CA VAL A 13 -10.32 1.18 51.49
C VAL A 13 -9.34 1.47 50.51
N ALA A 14 -8.66 0.64 50.20
CA ALA A 14 -7.77 0.84 49.17
C ALA A 14 -8.45 0.71 47.90
N LEU A 15 -8.66 1.67 47.34
CA LEU A 15 -9.19 1.58 46.14
C LEU A 15 -8.27 1.38 45.15
N THR A 16 -8.13 0.34 44.67
CA THR A 16 -7.26 0.10 43.64
C THR A 16 -7.88 0.39 42.41
N ILE A 17 -7.53 1.30 41.88
CA ILE A 17 -7.94 1.56 40.65
C ILE A 17 -7.14 0.93 39.72
N THR A 18 -7.51 0.05 39.16
CA THR A 18 -6.83 -0.51 38.11
C THR A 18 -7.10 0.26 36.93
N ALA A 19 -6.30 1.01 36.71
CA ALA A 19 -6.42 1.69 35.53
C ALA A 19 -6.18 0.81 34.45
N LEU A 20 -7.13 0.50 33.75
CA LEU A 20 -6.97 -0.19 32.73
C LEU A 20 -6.56 0.56 31.70
N THR A 21 -5.52 0.70 31.44
CA THR A 21 -5.08 1.22 30.29
C THR A 21 -5.46 0.36 29.29
N ALA A 22 -6.38 0.62 28.74
CA ALA A 22 -6.63 0.02 27.58
C ALA A 22 -5.53 0.33 26.72
N CYS A 23 -4.78 -0.54 26.50
CA CYS A 23 -3.84 -0.36 25.60
C CYS A 23 -4.44 -0.32 24.36
N SER A 24 -4.72 0.71 23.94
CA SER A 24 -4.92 0.81 22.59
C SER A 24 -3.58 0.72 22.03
N ALA A 25 -3.20 -0.37 21.78
CA ALA A 25 -2.10 -0.54 20.93
C ALA A 25 -2.49 0.19 19.69
N PRO A 26 -1.68 1.05 19.24
CA PRO A 26 -1.96 1.72 18.02
C PRO A 26 -2.16 0.62 17.03
N PRO A 27 -3.13 0.74 16.25
CA PRO A 27 -3.31 -0.24 15.23
C PRO A 27 -2.06 -0.18 14.43
N THR A 28 -1.28 -1.13 14.65
CA THR A 28 -0.21 -1.33 13.80
C THR A 28 -0.90 -1.67 12.55
N ILE A 29 -0.93 -0.75 11.70
CA ILE A 29 -1.24 -1.06 10.39
C ILE A 29 -0.26 -2.10 10.03
N PRO A 30 -0.68 -3.24 9.74
CA PRO A 30 0.24 -4.22 9.31
C PRO A 30 0.87 -3.63 8.10
N VAL A 31 2.09 -3.44 8.17
CA VAL A 31 2.81 -3.14 7.02
C VAL A 31 2.66 -4.39 6.25
N GLU A 32 1.76 -4.36 5.34
CA GLU A 32 1.68 -5.44 4.51
C GLU A 32 2.95 -5.54 3.83
N THR A 33 3.64 -6.50 4.20
CA THR A 33 4.77 -6.91 3.48
C THR A 33 4.16 -7.30 2.18
N VAL A 34 4.25 -6.46 1.26
CA VAL A 34 3.81 -6.75 -0.04
C VAL A 34 4.58 -7.96 -0.46
N ALA A 35 3.92 -9.03 -0.49
CA ALA A 35 4.50 -10.20 -1.05
C ALA A 35 4.93 -9.79 -2.43
N ALA A 36 6.18 -9.92 -2.65
CA ALA A 36 6.78 -9.46 -3.84
C ALA A 36 5.96 -9.88 -5.03
N GLY A 37 5.52 -8.91 -5.75
CA GLY A 37 4.97 -9.22 -7.02
C GLY A 37 3.48 -9.21 -7.22
N ARG A 38 2.71 -8.96 -6.21
CA ARG A 38 1.30 -8.83 -6.45
C ARG A 38 0.77 -7.60 -5.80
N PRO A 39 0.17 -6.72 -6.56
CA PRO A 39 -0.48 -5.57 -5.96
C PRO A 39 -1.62 -6.09 -5.12
N THR A 40 -1.66 -5.63 -3.90
CA THR A 40 -2.69 -6.04 -2.98
C THR A 40 -4.03 -5.41 -3.31
N THR A 41 -4.04 -4.43 -4.18
CA THR A 41 -5.29 -3.82 -4.55
C THR A 41 -5.37 -3.89 -6.04
N SER A 42 -6.18 -4.76 -6.49
CA SER A 42 -6.42 -4.85 -7.91
C SER A 42 -7.47 -3.83 -8.26
N VAL A 43 -7.13 -2.93 -9.11
CA VAL A 43 -8.09 -2.00 -9.64
C VAL A 43 -8.81 -2.74 -10.77
N LEU A 44 -10.10 -2.86 -10.63
CA LEU A 44 -10.90 -3.54 -11.64
C LEU A 44 -11.59 -2.55 -12.53
N ALA A 45 -11.42 -2.73 -13.81
CA ALA A 45 -12.14 -1.94 -14.81
C ALA A 45 -13.19 -2.82 -15.49
N PRO A 46 -14.37 -2.27 -15.73
CA PRO A 46 -15.47 -3.08 -16.28
C PRO A 46 -15.37 -3.39 -17.76
N HIS A 47 -14.52 -2.71 -18.48
CA HIS A 47 -14.37 -2.92 -19.92
C HIS A 47 -12.90 -2.79 -20.31
N PRO A 48 -12.53 -3.30 -21.47
CA PRO A 48 -11.12 -3.31 -21.85
C PRO A 48 -10.53 -1.93 -22.04
N PRO A 49 -9.23 -1.78 -21.79
CA PRO A 49 -8.57 -0.52 -22.02
C PRO A 49 -8.51 -0.20 -23.52
N PRO A 50 -8.46 1.07 -23.87
CA PRO A 50 -8.23 1.45 -25.26
C PRO A 50 -6.85 0.97 -25.72
N PRO A 51 -6.59 0.93 -27.01
CA PRO A 51 -5.27 0.60 -27.51
C PRO A 51 -4.24 1.60 -26.99
N ARG A 52 -3.04 1.11 -26.72
CA ARG A 52 -1.98 1.97 -26.24
C ARG A 52 -1.66 3.04 -27.24
N ARG A 53 -1.41 4.22 -26.73
CA ARG A 53 -0.98 5.33 -27.58
C ARG A 53 0.48 5.15 -27.97
N ALA A 54 0.78 5.47 -29.20
CA ALA A 54 2.18 5.46 -29.64
C ALA A 54 2.85 6.71 -29.07
N GLU A 55 4.03 6.52 -28.52
CA GLU A 55 4.81 7.62 -27.97
C GLU A 55 6.21 7.54 -28.54
N ILE A 56 6.81 8.69 -28.77
CA ILE A 56 8.19 8.74 -29.20
C ILE A 56 9.00 9.14 -28.00
N PRO A 57 9.80 8.25 -27.44
CA PRO A 57 10.62 8.59 -26.27
C PRO A 57 11.58 9.71 -26.59
N PRO A 58 11.74 10.69 -25.72
CA PRO A 58 12.81 11.67 -25.91
C PRO A 58 14.16 11.01 -25.69
N PRO A 59 15.26 11.69 -26.02
CA PRO A 59 16.58 11.11 -25.81
C PRO A 59 16.78 10.68 -24.37
N ALA A 60 17.41 9.52 -24.17
CA ALA A 60 17.65 8.99 -22.85
C ALA A 60 18.57 9.91 -22.04
N PRO A 61 18.23 10.22 -20.80
CA PRO A 61 19.08 11.10 -19.98
C PRO A 61 20.38 10.45 -19.54
N SER A 62 20.45 9.13 -19.56
CA SER A 62 21.67 8.42 -19.21
C SER A 62 21.67 7.03 -19.86
N PRO A 63 22.83 6.38 -19.96
CA PRO A 63 22.89 5.05 -20.55
C PRO A 63 22.13 3.99 -19.75
N GLN A 64 21.83 4.28 -18.49
CA GLN A 64 21.13 3.33 -17.65
C GLN A 64 19.65 3.63 -17.54
N ALA A 65 19.19 4.64 -18.20
CA ALA A 65 17.77 4.96 -18.20
C ALA A 65 17.02 4.00 -19.11
N LEU A 66 15.89 3.54 -18.63
CA LEU A 66 15.06 2.66 -19.41
C LEU A 66 13.70 3.30 -19.59
N TRP A 67 13.21 3.27 -20.82
CA TRP A 67 11.91 3.85 -21.12
C TRP A 67 10.79 2.93 -20.65
N LYS A 68 9.94 3.44 -19.79
CA LYS A 68 8.72 2.74 -19.40
C LYS A 68 7.60 3.31 -20.23
N TYR A 69 6.98 2.46 -21.03
CA TYR A 69 5.91 2.88 -21.91
C TYR A 69 4.72 3.40 -21.14
N GLY A 70 4.02 4.36 -21.72
CA GLY A 70 2.79 4.85 -21.15
C GLY A 70 1.72 3.78 -21.10
N HIS A 71 0.73 4.02 -20.30
CA HIS A 71 -0.35 3.05 -20.13
C HIS A 71 -1.65 3.74 -19.75
N TRP A 72 -2.73 3.02 -19.89
CA TRP A 72 -4.01 3.49 -19.43
C TRP A 72 -4.21 3.13 -17.99
N ARG A 73 -4.71 4.07 -17.21
CA ARG A 73 -5.05 3.86 -15.83
C ARG A 73 -6.54 4.05 -15.65
N TRP A 74 -7.17 3.18 -14.89
CA TRP A 74 -8.58 3.30 -14.57
C TRP A 74 -8.72 4.13 -13.30
N ASN A 75 -9.47 5.21 -13.38
CA ASN A 75 -9.63 6.10 -12.23
C ASN A 75 -10.93 5.85 -11.45
N GLY A 76 -11.64 4.80 -11.79
CA GLY A 76 -12.94 4.52 -11.19
C GLY A 76 -14.10 4.86 -12.09
N LEU A 77 -13.87 5.71 -13.07
CA LEU A 77 -14.91 6.14 -14.00
C LEU A 77 -14.52 5.96 -15.45
N GLN A 78 -13.27 6.16 -15.75
CA GLN A 78 -12.79 6.11 -17.12
C GLN A 78 -11.30 5.83 -17.17
N TYR A 79 -10.83 5.44 -18.33
CA TYR A 79 -9.41 5.28 -18.54
C TYR A 79 -8.74 6.63 -18.78
N VAL A 80 -7.60 6.82 -18.13
CA VAL A 80 -6.82 8.05 -18.27
C VAL A 80 -5.42 7.65 -18.72
N TRP A 81 -4.90 8.34 -19.70
CA TRP A 81 -3.57 8.02 -20.22
C TRP A 81 -2.49 8.54 -19.30
N VAL A 82 -1.55 7.65 -18.94
CA VAL A 82 -0.36 8.00 -18.18
C VAL A 82 0.81 7.95 -19.14
N PRO A 83 1.47 9.07 -19.41
CA PRO A 83 2.58 9.08 -20.36
C PRO A 83 3.74 8.23 -19.89
N GLY A 84 4.49 7.73 -20.84
CA GLY A 84 5.71 7.00 -20.53
C GLY A 84 6.76 7.93 -19.94
N HIS A 85 7.75 7.34 -19.33
CA HIS A 85 8.83 8.09 -18.72
C HIS A 85 10.06 7.21 -18.57
N TYR A 86 11.21 7.84 -18.42
CA TYR A 86 12.43 7.12 -18.16
C TYR A 86 12.55 6.79 -16.69
N ALA A 87 13.05 5.60 -16.40
CA ALA A 87 13.35 5.18 -15.05
C ALA A 87 14.78 4.67 -14.99
N GLN A 88 15.43 4.90 -13.87
CA GLN A 88 16.78 4.46 -13.66
C GLN A 88 16.78 2.97 -13.31
N ARG A 89 17.60 2.20 -13.98
CA ARG A 89 17.75 0.78 -13.65
C ARG A 89 18.34 0.64 -12.26
N PRO A 90 17.81 -0.22 -11.43
CA PRO A 90 18.40 -0.44 -10.10
C PRO A 90 19.76 -1.14 -10.16
N SER A 91 20.03 -1.87 -11.23
CA SER A 91 21.32 -2.49 -11.45
C SER A 91 21.54 -2.67 -12.94
N ARG A 92 22.76 -2.98 -13.34
CA ARG A 92 23.08 -3.15 -14.76
C ARG A 92 22.33 -4.32 -15.39
N THR A 93 22.02 -5.32 -14.61
CA THR A 93 21.36 -6.52 -15.10
C THR A 93 19.86 -6.49 -14.93
N ALA A 94 19.33 -5.45 -14.30
CA ALA A 94 17.91 -5.37 -14.10
C ALA A 94 17.16 -5.11 -15.40
N ASN A 95 16.10 -5.85 -15.58
CA ASN A 95 15.21 -5.65 -16.70
C ASN A 95 13.82 -5.28 -16.19
N TRP A 96 13.12 -4.55 -17.02
CA TRP A 96 11.78 -4.15 -16.66
C TRP A 96 10.76 -5.07 -17.29
N ILE A 97 9.90 -5.67 -16.49
CA ILE A 97 8.77 -6.43 -16.98
C ILE A 97 7.62 -5.45 -17.07
N PRO A 98 7.12 -5.19 -18.27
CA PRO A 98 6.08 -4.17 -18.44
C PRO A 98 4.79 -4.48 -17.71
N ASP A 99 4.10 -3.44 -17.33
CA ASP A 99 2.77 -3.57 -16.78
C ASP A 99 1.78 -3.85 -17.90
N TYR A 100 0.65 -4.40 -17.55
CA TYR A 100 -0.38 -4.72 -18.53
C TYR A 100 -1.74 -4.89 -17.87
N TRP A 101 -2.77 -4.88 -18.68
CA TRP A 101 -4.12 -5.19 -18.24
C TRP A 101 -4.43 -6.64 -18.55
N GLU A 102 -4.98 -7.35 -17.57
CA GLU A 102 -5.32 -8.74 -17.73
C GLU A 102 -6.82 -8.91 -17.61
N HIS A 103 -7.41 -9.70 -18.50
CA HIS A 103 -8.82 -9.98 -18.44
C HIS A 103 -9.09 -11.13 -17.49
N GLY A 104 -9.84 -10.87 -16.45
CA GLY A 104 -10.20 -11.87 -15.45
C GLY A 104 -11.70 -12.10 -15.41
N PRO A 105 -12.16 -12.99 -14.55
CA PRO A 105 -13.59 -13.28 -14.45
C PRO A 105 -14.43 -12.12 -13.94
N GLU A 106 -13.82 -11.18 -13.24
CA GLU A 106 -14.56 -10.05 -12.70
C GLU A 106 -14.36 -8.77 -13.47
N GLY A 107 -13.59 -8.79 -14.51
CA GLY A 107 -13.29 -7.61 -15.28
C GLY A 107 -11.81 -7.52 -15.61
N TRP A 108 -11.36 -6.34 -15.94
CA TRP A 108 -9.97 -6.12 -16.32
C TRP A 108 -9.16 -5.69 -15.12
N MET A 109 -8.06 -6.39 -14.87
CA MET A 109 -7.19 -6.11 -13.76
C MET A 109 -5.87 -5.54 -14.21
N TRP A 110 -5.41 -4.54 -13.50
CA TRP A 110 -4.10 -3.98 -13.78
C TRP A 110 -3.01 -4.82 -13.10
N VAL A 111 -2.02 -5.20 -13.87
CA VAL A 111 -0.86 -5.92 -13.33
C VAL A 111 0.33 -4.99 -13.43
N GLU A 112 0.87 -4.62 -12.28
CA GLU A 112 1.97 -3.69 -12.22
C GLU A 112 3.26 -4.29 -12.75
N GLY A 113 4.01 -3.51 -13.48
CA GLY A 113 5.32 -3.95 -13.93
C GLY A 113 6.31 -4.06 -12.77
N GLN A 114 7.40 -4.74 -13.01
CA GLN A 114 8.40 -4.92 -11.97
C GLN A 114 9.79 -5.08 -12.56
N TRP A 115 10.79 -4.82 -11.74
CA TRP A 115 12.16 -5.05 -12.13
C TRP A 115 12.54 -6.48 -11.82
N THR A 116 13.36 -7.06 -12.71
CA THR A 116 14.00 -8.33 -12.41
C THR A 116 15.44 -8.06 -12.03
N SER A 117 16.02 -8.90 -11.25
CA SER A 117 17.43 -8.79 -10.90
C SER A 117 18.31 -9.51 -11.90
#